data_905393f1385181390c4ef4ce7d43848e
#
_entry.id   905393f1385181390c4ef4ce7d43848e
#
_cell.length_a   1.000
_cell.length_b   1.000
_cell.length_c   1.000
_cell.angle_alpha   90.00
_cell.angle_beta   90.00
_cell.angle_gamma   90.00
#
_symmetry.space_group_name_H-M   'P 1'
#
loop_
_entity.id
_entity.type
_entity.pdbx_description
1 polymer ?
#
loop_
_entity_poly.entity_id
_entity_poly.type
_entity_poly.pdbx_seq_one_letter_code
_entity_poly.pdbx_strand_id
1 'polypeptide(L)'
;CAASCAPGMGDAPEVNGRRYFGSLALPAGQVFRFALGSEPELRDPGIMSGQSDGRFARMLFEGLTTADERTLEPRPGQAYRWETSRDGLVYTFHLRPSLVWADGTPLTARDFLYSWRRVLDPAAASRNASLLYAIRGAEDYNKGVAQDALALGLAAPDDSTFVVTLANPTAYFLFLTNYYTFMPVPRHVVEAWGQRWTLPKHLVGNGAFRW
;
A
#
# COMPACT_ATOMS: atom_id res chain seq x y z
N CYS A 1 37.39 10.21 38.68
CA CYS A 1 36.09 10.68 38.19
C CYS A 1 36.27 11.23 36.78
N ALA A 2 35.99 10.39 35.76
CA ALA A 2 35.98 10.82 34.38
C ALA A 2 34.53 11.18 34.06
N ALA A 3 34.22 12.48 33.93
CA ALA A 3 32.96 12.96 33.41
C ALA A 3 32.92 12.68 31.92
N SER A 4 32.05 11.74 31.50
CA SER A 4 31.70 11.55 30.11
C SER A 4 30.87 12.75 29.68
N CYS A 5 31.46 13.69 28.95
CA CYS A 5 30.71 14.69 28.20
C CYS A 5 29.97 13.98 27.09
N ALA A 6 28.64 13.90 27.21
CA ALA A 6 27.79 13.63 26.07
C ALA A 6 28.04 14.70 24.99
N PRO A 7 28.20 14.32 23.70
CA PRO A 7 28.34 15.34 22.66
C PRO A 7 27.12 16.23 22.71
N GLY A 8 27.34 17.56 22.78
CA GLY A 8 26.29 18.55 22.77
C GLY A 8 25.36 18.30 21.57
N MET A 9 24.07 18.39 21.80
CA MET A 9 23.07 18.41 20.74
C MET A 9 23.32 19.65 19.88
N GLY A 10 24.28 19.54 18.95
CA GLY A 10 24.42 20.51 17.87
C GLY A 10 23.13 20.57 17.09
N ASP A 11 22.81 21.75 16.57
CA ASP A 11 21.62 21.97 15.78
C ASP A 11 21.51 20.88 14.69
N ALA A 12 20.47 20.06 14.77
CA ALA A 12 20.25 19.01 13.80
C ALA A 12 20.09 19.65 12.41
N PRO A 13 20.79 19.11 11.39
CA PRO A 13 20.74 19.71 10.06
C PRO A 13 19.31 19.72 9.54
N GLU A 14 18.93 20.81 8.90
CA GLU A 14 17.59 21.03 8.33
C GLU A 14 17.65 20.89 6.81
N VAL A 15 16.81 20.03 6.24
CA VAL A 15 16.65 19.85 4.80
C VAL A 15 15.16 19.95 4.46
N ASN A 16 14.81 20.86 3.57
CA ASN A 16 13.41 21.14 3.16
C ASN A 16 12.48 21.43 4.35
N GLY A 17 12.94 22.20 5.33
CA GLY A 17 12.16 22.56 6.52
C GLY A 17 11.96 21.42 7.55
N ARG A 18 12.67 20.30 7.40
CA ARG A 18 12.66 19.18 8.34
C ARG A 18 14.01 19.02 9.03
N ARG A 19 13.98 18.84 10.34
CA ARG A 19 15.17 18.50 11.14
C ARG A 19 15.46 17.02 11.02
N TYR A 20 16.72 16.68 10.73
CA TYR A 20 17.21 15.31 10.67
C TYR A 20 18.15 15.05 11.84
N PHE A 21 18.00 13.89 12.48
CA PHE A 21 18.85 13.40 13.54
C PHE A 21 19.77 12.33 12.93
N GLY A 22 21.04 12.66 12.73
CA GLY A 22 22.03 11.75 12.18
C GLY A 22 22.81 12.34 11.01
N SER A 23 23.55 11.50 10.29
CA SER A 23 24.34 11.90 9.15
C SER A 23 23.48 12.09 7.91
N LEU A 24 23.65 13.23 7.22
CA LEU A 24 23.08 13.47 5.89
C LEU A 24 23.93 12.85 4.77
N ALA A 25 25.12 12.35 5.08
CA ALA A 25 25.93 11.65 4.09
C ALA A 25 25.24 10.35 3.67
N LEU A 26 25.06 10.16 2.37
CA LEU A 26 24.58 8.89 1.84
C LEU A 26 25.60 7.81 2.18
N PRO A 27 25.24 6.75 2.92
CA PRO A 27 26.15 5.64 3.14
C PRO A 27 26.46 4.96 1.80
N ALA A 28 27.63 4.36 1.68
CA ALA A 28 28.06 3.63 0.48
C ALA A 28 27.09 2.50 0.10
N GLY A 29 26.30 2.00 1.07
CA GLY A 29 25.17 1.11 0.85
C GLY A 29 24.02 1.54 1.75
N GLN A 30 22.87 1.86 1.15
CA GLN A 30 21.66 2.22 1.88
C GLN A 30 20.97 0.95 2.41
N VAL A 31 21.44 0.46 3.54
CA VAL A 31 20.87 -0.73 4.19
C VAL A 31 20.12 -0.29 5.44
N PHE A 32 18.80 -0.48 5.43
CA PHE A 32 17.95 -0.27 6.60
C PHE A 32 17.77 -1.59 7.35
N ARG A 33 18.18 -1.64 8.61
CA ARG A 33 18.01 -2.79 9.49
C ARG A 33 16.95 -2.47 10.53
N PHE A 34 15.90 -3.27 10.54
CA PHE A 34 14.74 -3.05 11.38
C PHE A 34 14.34 -4.33 12.13
N ALA A 35 14.09 -4.20 13.44
CA ALA A 35 13.58 -5.31 14.24
C ALA A 35 12.04 -5.35 14.18
N LEU A 36 11.50 -6.38 13.55
CA LEU A 36 10.05 -6.58 13.46
C LEU A 36 9.42 -7.07 14.78
N GLY A 37 10.22 -7.65 15.66
CA GLY A 37 9.77 -8.29 16.90
C GLY A 37 9.37 -9.75 16.71
N SER A 38 8.75 -10.10 15.60
CA SER A 38 8.47 -11.48 15.17
C SER A 38 8.58 -11.58 13.65
N GLU A 39 8.83 -12.76 13.12
CA GLU A 39 8.76 -13.02 11.69
C GLU A 39 7.33 -12.80 11.20
N PRO A 40 7.13 -12.16 10.03
CA PRO A 40 5.82 -12.08 9.42
C PRO A 40 5.34 -13.48 8.99
N GLU A 41 4.10 -13.82 9.36
CA GLU A 41 3.50 -15.10 8.93
C GLU A 41 3.34 -15.13 7.41
N LEU A 42 2.93 -14.01 6.85
CA LEU A 42 2.67 -13.83 5.43
C LEU A 42 3.41 -12.59 4.93
N ARG A 43 3.75 -12.59 3.64
CA ARG A 43 4.43 -11.46 2.98
C ARG A 43 3.61 -10.88 1.82
N ASP A 44 2.37 -11.29 1.69
CA ASP A 44 1.40 -10.83 0.70
C ASP A 44 0.44 -9.82 1.34
N PRO A 45 0.51 -8.54 0.99
CA PRO A 45 -0.33 -7.49 1.58
C PRO A 45 -1.83 -7.80 1.54
N GLY A 46 -2.29 -8.47 0.48
CA GLY A 46 -3.70 -8.79 0.29
C GLY A 46 -4.25 -9.83 1.26
N ILE A 47 -3.41 -10.67 1.87
CA ILE A 47 -3.84 -11.75 2.75
C ILE A 47 -3.24 -11.71 4.16
N MET A 48 -2.30 -10.78 4.40
CA MET A 48 -1.74 -10.51 5.72
C MET A 48 -2.81 -10.13 6.75
N SER A 49 -2.55 -10.40 8.04
CA SER A 49 -3.45 -9.97 9.11
C SER A 49 -2.73 -9.57 10.41
N GLY A 50 -1.44 -9.81 10.51
CA GLY A 50 -0.65 -9.54 11.70
C GLY A 50 -0.08 -8.13 11.79
N GLN A 51 0.29 -7.69 13.00
CA GLN A 51 0.94 -6.39 13.21
C GLN A 51 2.35 -6.36 12.59
N SER A 52 3.12 -7.43 12.75
CA SER A 52 4.45 -7.59 12.14
C SER A 52 4.36 -7.59 10.62
N ASP A 53 3.32 -8.25 10.07
CA ASP A 53 3.03 -8.28 8.64
C ASP A 53 2.79 -6.86 8.11
N GLY A 54 1.96 -6.08 8.80
CA GLY A 54 1.67 -4.69 8.41
C GLY A 54 2.90 -3.78 8.43
N ARG A 55 3.82 -3.97 9.39
CA ARG A 55 5.10 -3.24 9.40
C ARG A 55 5.97 -3.62 8.22
N PHE A 56 6.05 -4.91 7.91
CA PHE A 56 6.76 -5.42 6.74
C PHE A 56 6.17 -4.87 5.44
N ALA A 57 4.84 -4.92 5.28
CA ALA A 57 4.18 -4.41 4.10
C ALA A 57 4.48 -2.93 3.84
N ARG A 58 4.43 -2.08 4.87
CA ARG A 58 4.68 -0.62 4.75
C ARG A 58 6.11 -0.26 4.36
N MET A 59 7.08 -1.15 4.52
CA MET A 59 8.44 -0.94 4.04
C MET A 59 8.58 -1.22 2.55
N LEU A 60 7.87 -2.23 2.05
CA LEU A 60 8.04 -2.77 0.70
C LEU A 60 6.95 -2.34 -0.27
N PHE A 61 5.81 -1.86 0.24
CA PHE A 61 4.67 -1.46 -0.56
C PHE A 61 4.13 -0.09 -0.14
N GLU A 62 3.53 0.61 -1.10
CA GLU A 62 2.82 1.88 -0.90
C GLU A 62 1.44 1.82 -1.56
N GLY A 63 0.42 2.30 -0.82
CA GLY A 63 -0.97 2.34 -1.29
C GLY A 63 -1.30 3.58 -2.12
N LEU A 64 -2.59 3.74 -2.46
CA LEU A 64 -3.09 4.95 -3.13
C LEU A 64 -2.83 6.20 -2.28
N THR A 65 -3.06 6.10 -0.98
CA THR A 65 -2.78 7.15 0.00
C THR A 65 -1.77 6.68 1.03
N THR A 66 -1.15 7.62 1.72
CA THR A 66 -0.38 7.40 2.95
C THR A 66 -1.06 8.13 4.10
N ALA A 67 -0.66 7.87 5.34
CA ALA A 67 -1.13 8.60 6.49
C ALA A 67 -0.14 9.71 6.86
N ASP A 68 -0.65 10.87 7.26
CA ASP A 68 0.15 11.86 7.94
C ASP A 68 0.65 11.30 9.27
N GLU A 69 1.93 11.48 9.58
CA GLU A 69 2.54 10.90 10.78
C GLU A 69 2.01 11.48 12.10
N ARG A 70 1.39 12.66 12.06
CA ARG A 70 0.90 13.37 13.25
C ARG A 70 -0.62 13.35 13.38
N THR A 71 -1.32 13.61 12.25
CA THR A 71 -2.78 13.71 12.24
C THR A 71 -3.46 12.42 11.84
N LEU A 72 -2.71 11.49 11.25
CA LEU A 72 -3.18 10.25 10.62
C LEU A 72 -4.11 10.49 9.42
N GLU A 73 -4.27 11.72 8.97
CA GLU A 73 -5.10 12.05 7.83
C GLU A 73 -4.52 11.49 6.53
N PRO A 74 -5.38 11.11 5.57
CA PRO A 74 -4.93 10.62 4.27
C PRO A 74 -4.14 11.69 3.51
N ARG A 75 -2.96 11.31 3.04
CA ARG A 75 -2.08 12.11 2.17
C ARG A 75 -1.82 11.39 0.85
N PRO A 76 -1.40 12.10 -0.20
CA PRO A 76 -0.96 11.48 -1.45
C PRO A 76 0.09 10.39 -1.23
N GLY A 77 -0.19 9.19 -1.76
CA GLY A 77 0.72 8.06 -1.88
C GLY A 77 1.06 7.81 -3.35
N GLN A 78 0.72 6.64 -3.91
CA GLN A 78 0.83 6.38 -5.35
C GLN A 78 -0.13 7.25 -6.17
N ALA A 79 -1.30 7.61 -5.60
CA ALA A 79 -2.14 8.66 -6.15
C ALA A 79 -1.65 10.04 -5.68
N TYR A 80 -1.40 10.95 -6.63
CA TYR A 80 -1.01 12.32 -6.28
C TYR A 80 -2.22 13.21 -5.93
N ARG A 81 -3.41 12.83 -6.36
CA ARG A 81 -4.69 13.48 -6.04
C ARG A 81 -5.86 12.51 -6.22
N TRP A 82 -6.97 12.87 -5.65
CA TRP A 82 -8.25 12.17 -5.86
C TRP A 82 -9.41 13.15 -5.85
N GLU A 83 -10.52 12.73 -6.42
CA GLU A 83 -11.78 13.46 -6.45
C GLU A 83 -12.88 12.56 -5.89
N THR A 84 -13.84 13.19 -5.22
CA THR A 84 -15.02 12.49 -4.68
C THR A 84 -16.26 13.10 -5.30
N SER A 85 -17.19 12.28 -5.77
CA SER A 85 -18.48 12.74 -6.28
C SER A 85 -19.31 13.41 -5.18
N ARG A 86 -20.27 14.26 -5.58
CA ARG A 86 -21.10 15.03 -4.63
C ARG A 86 -21.90 14.15 -3.68
N ASP A 87 -22.31 12.97 -4.11
CA ASP A 87 -23.02 11.97 -3.32
C ASP A 87 -22.10 11.11 -2.43
N GLY A 88 -20.77 11.31 -2.53
CA GLY A 88 -19.77 10.56 -1.75
C GLY A 88 -19.62 9.10 -2.16
N LEU A 89 -20.15 8.70 -3.34
CA LEU A 89 -20.13 7.30 -3.77
C LEU A 89 -18.97 6.96 -4.70
N VAL A 90 -18.44 7.93 -5.47
CA VAL A 90 -17.40 7.65 -6.46
C VAL A 90 -16.12 8.39 -6.09
N TYR A 91 -15.05 7.64 -5.99
CA TYR A 91 -13.69 8.13 -5.79
C TYR A 91 -12.87 7.88 -7.06
N THR A 92 -12.29 8.94 -7.61
CA THR A 92 -11.40 8.88 -8.77
C THR A 92 -10.00 9.23 -8.32
N PHE A 93 -9.09 8.26 -8.34
CA PHE A 93 -7.69 8.43 -7.98
C PHE A 93 -6.84 8.62 -9.23
N HIS A 94 -5.99 9.64 -9.22
CA HIS A 94 -5.03 9.92 -10.28
C HIS A 94 -3.63 9.53 -9.80
N LEU A 95 -3.05 8.53 -10.44
CA LEU A 95 -1.73 8.01 -10.10
C LEU A 95 -0.62 8.97 -10.55
N ARG A 96 0.48 9.01 -9.81
CA ARG A 96 1.68 9.75 -10.21
C ARG A 96 2.18 9.27 -11.58
N PRO A 97 2.75 10.14 -12.39
CA PRO A 97 3.36 9.73 -13.65
C PRO A 97 4.59 8.83 -13.40
N SER A 98 4.84 7.94 -14.34
CA SER A 98 6.07 7.12 -14.36
C SER A 98 6.29 6.23 -13.13
N LEU A 99 5.21 5.75 -12.51
CA LEU A 99 5.32 4.75 -11.44
C LEU A 99 5.89 3.45 -11.97
N VAL A 100 6.79 2.87 -11.19
CA VAL A 100 7.40 1.56 -11.52
C VAL A 100 7.48 0.68 -10.29
N TRP A 101 7.41 -0.60 -10.50
CA TRP A 101 7.77 -1.63 -9.55
C TRP A 101 9.29 -1.66 -9.32
N ALA A 102 9.74 -2.30 -8.25
CA ALA A 102 11.17 -2.37 -7.91
C ALA A 102 12.03 -3.08 -8.97
N ASP A 103 11.44 -3.85 -9.87
CA ASP A 103 12.08 -4.49 -11.01
C ASP A 103 12.10 -3.62 -12.29
N GLY A 104 11.51 -2.40 -12.23
CA GLY A 104 11.42 -1.47 -13.35
C GLY A 104 10.17 -1.62 -14.22
N THR A 105 9.33 -2.61 -13.98
CA THR A 105 8.06 -2.78 -14.70
C THR A 105 7.11 -1.62 -14.36
N PRO A 106 6.38 -1.04 -15.33
CA PRO A 106 5.39 0.00 -15.05
C PRO A 106 4.33 -0.45 -14.05
N LEU A 107 4.03 0.42 -13.06
CA LEU A 107 2.91 0.25 -12.14
C LEU A 107 1.76 1.14 -12.60
N THR A 108 0.58 0.56 -12.76
CA THR A 108 -0.59 1.22 -13.34
C THR A 108 -1.83 1.05 -12.47
N ALA A 109 -2.89 1.75 -12.81
CA ALA A 109 -4.22 1.59 -12.20
C ALA A 109 -4.76 0.15 -12.33
N ARG A 110 -4.30 -0.59 -13.36
CA ARG A 110 -4.68 -2.00 -13.55
C ARG A 110 -4.09 -2.92 -12.48
N ASP A 111 -2.94 -2.56 -11.88
CA ASP A 111 -2.37 -3.31 -10.76
C ASP A 111 -3.21 -3.15 -9.50
N PHE A 112 -3.75 -1.95 -9.24
CA PHE A 112 -4.72 -1.74 -8.15
C PHE A 112 -6.02 -2.51 -8.40
N LEU A 113 -6.55 -2.44 -9.62
CA LEU A 113 -7.75 -3.20 -10.00
C LEU A 113 -7.55 -4.71 -9.80
N TYR A 114 -6.43 -5.24 -10.26
CA TYR A 114 -6.06 -6.65 -10.08
C TYR A 114 -5.98 -7.01 -8.60
N SER A 115 -5.27 -6.20 -7.82
CA SER A 115 -4.98 -6.47 -6.40
C SER A 115 -6.25 -6.49 -5.56
N TRP A 116 -7.14 -5.51 -5.76
CA TRP A 116 -8.37 -5.44 -4.97
C TRP A 116 -9.39 -6.52 -5.36
N ARG A 117 -9.46 -6.86 -6.65
CA ARG A 117 -10.24 -8.04 -7.10
C ARG A 117 -9.72 -9.32 -6.49
N ARG A 118 -8.39 -9.48 -6.45
CA ARG A 118 -7.75 -10.64 -5.85
C ARG A 118 -8.02 -10.75 -4.34
N VAL A 119 -7.99 -9.65 -3.60
CA VAL A 119 -8.38 -9.64 -2.16
C VAL A 119 -9.82 -10.10 -1.95
N LEU A 120 -10.71 -9.69 -2.86
CA LEU A 120 -12.13 -10.03 -2.80
C LEU A 120 -12.44 -11.44 -3.34
N ASP A 121 -11.51 -12.06 -4.06
CA ASP A 121 -11.70 -13.44 -4.55
C ASP A 121 -11.85 -14.40 -3.36
N PRO A 122 -12.95 -15.18 -3.27
CA PRO A 122 -13.11 -16.19 -2.23
C PRO A 122 -11.93 -17.17 -2.13
N ALA A 123 -11.32 -17.51 -3.27
CA ALA A 123 -10.19 -18.43 -3.33
C ALA A 123 -8.90 -17.86 -2.68
N ALA A 124 -8.77 -16.53 -2.58
CA ALA A 124 -7.63 -15.90 -1.92
C ALA A 124 -7.71 -16.02 -0.39
N ALA A 125 -8.90 -16.29 0.17
CA ALA A 125 -9.15 -16.45 1.60
C ALA A 125 -8.57 -15.30 2.45
N SER A 126 -8.64 -14.05 1.96
CA SER A 126 -8.14 -12.88 2.67
C SER A 126 -8.93 -12.65 3.96
N ARG A 127 -8.23 -12.65 5.09
CA ARG A 127 -8.84 -12.37 6.41
C ARG A 127 -9.39 -10.94 6.53
N ASN A 128 -8.91 -10.03 5.69
CA ASN A 128 -9.26 -8.61 5.71
C ASN A 128 -10.16 -8.21 4.52
N ALA A 129 -10.69 -9.16 3.76
CA ALA A 129 -11.57 -8.86 2.62
C ALA A 129 -12.77 -7.97 2.99
N SER A 130 -13.28 -8.11 4.23
CA SER A 130 -14.40 -7.30 4.73
C SER A 130 -14.10 -5.79 4.79
N LEU A 131 -12.83 -5.38 4.85
CA LEU A 131 -12.47 -3.95 4.76
C LEU A 131 -12.82 -3.34 3.40
N LEU A 132 -12.94 -4.15 2.35
CA LEU A 132 -13.31 -3.72 1.02
C LEU A 132 -14.85 -3.77 0.78
N TYR A 133 -15.65 -4.20 1.75
CA TYR A 133 -17.12 -4.33 1.57
C TYR A 133 -17.86 -3.01 1.39
N ALA A 134 -17.22 -1.87 1.69
CA ALA A 134 -17.73 -0.56 1.29
C ALA A 134 -17.85 -0.40 -0.23
N ILE A 135 -17.09 -1.17 -1.02
CA ILE A 135 -17.11 -1.14 -2.47
C ILE A 135 -18.38 -1.85 -2.98
N ARG A 136 -19.05 -1.26 -3.96
CA ARG A 136 -20.25 -1.83 -4.57
C ARG A 136 -20.00 -3.25 -5.08
N GLY A 137 -20.86 -4.19 -4.66
CA GLY A 137 -20.82 -5.60 -5.06
C GLY A 137 -19.73 -6.43 -4.38
N ALA A 138 -18.85 -5.82 -3.56
CA ALA A 138 -17.69 -6.51 -2.96
C ALA A 138 -18.08 -7.61 -1.98
N GLU A 139 -19.07 -7.36 -1.12
CA GLU A 139 -19.51 -8.33 -0.12
C GLU A 139 -20.12 -9.58 -0.78
N ASP A 140 -21.04 -9.37 -1.74
CA ASP A 140 -21.70 -10.47 -2.44
C ASP A 140 -20.71 -11.30 -3.26
N TYR A 141 -19.74 -10.63 -3.90
CA TYR A 141 -18.68 -11.32 -4.63
C TYR A 141 -17.78 -12.14 -3.70
N ASN A 142 -17.31 -11.56 -2.60
CA ASN A 142 -16.43 -12.26 -1.66
C ASN A 142 -17.13 -13.43 -0.95
N LYS A 143 -18.45 -13.32 -0.71
CA LYS A 143 -19.26 -14.41 -0.13
C LYS A 143 -19.68 -15.48 -1.15
N GLY A 144 -19.34 -15.32 -2.43
CA GLY A 144 -19.71 -16.25 -3.50
C GLY A 144 -21.19 -16.17 -3.93
N VAL A 145 -21.92 -15.12 -3.50
CA VAL A 145 -23.30 -14.86 -3.91
C VAL A 145 -23.32 -14.33 -5.35
N ALA A 146 -22.41 -13.39 -5.66
CA ALA A 146 -22.15 -12.92 -7.02
C ALA A 146 -20.86 -13.55 -7.54
N GLN A 147 -20.83 -13.96 -8.81
CA GLN A 147 -19.64 -14.59 -9.41
C GLN A 147 -18.89 -13.67 -10.38
N ASP A 148 -19.51 -12.55 -10.78
CA ASP A 148 -18.92 -11.64 -11.76
C ASP A 148 -18.08 -10.55 -11.10
N ALA A 149 -16.75 -10.71 -11.16
CA ALA A 149 -15.81 -9.69 -10.71
C ALA A 149 -15.88 -8.39 -11.52
N LEU A 150 -16.50 -8.39 -12.71
CA LEU A 150 -16.67 -7.18 -13.51
C LEU A 150 -17.80 -6.29 -12.97
N ALA A 151 -18.72 -6.86 -12.19
CA ALA A 151 -19.79 -6.13 -11.53
C ALA A 151 -19.34 -5.34 -10.29
N LEU A 152 -18.10 -5.57 -9.82
CA LEU A 152 -17.51 -4.81 -8.73
C LEU A 152 -17.40 -3.32 -9.08
N GLY A 153 -17.63 -2.46 -8.11
CA GLY A 153 -17.43 -1.02 -8.22
C GLY A 153 -15.97 -0.58 -8.40
N LEU A 154 -15.22 -1.26 -9.27
CA LEU A 154 -13.79 -1.03 -9.51
C LEU A 154 -13.52 -0.90 -11.00
N ALA A 155 -12.88 0.19 -11.42
CA ALA A 155 -12.50 0.40 -12.82
C ALA A 155 -11.11 1.05 -12.94
N ALA A 156 -10.41 0.71 -14.02
CA ALA A 156 -9.17 1.37 -14.46
C ALA A 156 -9.39 1.76 -15.93
N PRO A 157 -9.99 2.94 -16.20
CA PRO A 157 -10.30 3.37 -17.56
C PRO A 157 -9.05 3.60 -18.39
N ASP A 158 -7.95 3.97 -17.75
CA ASP A 158 -6.62 4.10 -18.33
C ASP A 158 -5.55 3.67 -17.31
N ASP A 159 -4.27 3.76 -17.68
CA ASP A 159 -3.15 3.29 -16.85
C ASP A 159 -2.88 4.18 -15.62
N SER A 160 -3.40 5.41 -15.60
CA SER A 160 -3.17 6.41 -14.56
C SER A 160 -4.40 6.72 -13.71
N THR A 161 -5.58 6.22 -14.08
CA THR A 161 -6.84 6.55 -13.41
C THR A 161 -7.47 5.28 -12.80
N PHE A 162 -7.68 5.30 -11.49
CA PHE A 162 -8.36 4.23 -10.77
C PHE A 162 -9.64 4.76 -10.16
N VAL A 163 -10.78 4.14 -10.48
CA VAL A 163 -12.11 4.56 -10.05
C VAL A 163 -12.72 3.51 -9.13
N VAL A 164 -13.22 3.98 -7.98
CA VAL A 164 -13.88 3.15 -6.98
C VAL A 164 -15.29 3.67 -6.75
N THR A 165 -16.29 2.82 -6.93
CA THR A 165 -17.69 3.11 -6.62
C THR A 165 -18.08 2.37 -5.35
N LEU A 166 -18.53 3.10 -4.34
CA LEU A 166 -18.99 2.56 -3.07
C LEU A 166 -20.45 2.12 -3.14
N ALA A 167 -20.83 1.20 -2.28
CA ALA A 167 -22.24 0.80 -2.09
C ALA A 167 -23.04 1.88 -1.35
N ASN A 168 -22.40 2.53 -0.37
CA ASN A 168 -22.95 3.62 0.43
C ASN A 168 -21.86 4.67 0.71
N PRO A 169 -22.23 5.94 0.95
CA PRO A 169 -21.25 6.95 1.33
C PRO A 169 -20.50 6.53 2.60
N THR A 170 -19.18 6.46 2.51
CA THR A 170 -18.32 5.96 3.60
C THR A 170 -17.24 7.00 3.90
N ALA A 171 -17.46 7.81 4.93
CA ALA A 171 -16.59 8.95 5.27
C ALA A 171 -15.13 8.56 5.57
N TYR A 172 -14.90 7.34 6.06
CA TYR A 172 -13.58 6.83 6.40
C TYR A 172 -12.91 6.06 5.25
N PHE A 173 -13.50 6.01 4.05
CA PHE A 173 -12.96 5.20 2.95
C PHE A 173 -11.52 5.55 2.59
N LEU A 174 -11.15 6.84 2.55
CA LEU A 174 -9.78 7.26 2.26
C LEU A 174 -8.76 6.77 3.31
N PHE A 175 -9.17 6.61 4.57
CA PHE A 175 -8.32 6.04 5.61
C PHE A 175 -8.02 4.56 5.35
N LEU A 176 -8.97 3.83 4.74
CA LEU A 176 -8.76 2.43 4.36
C LEU A 176 -7.72 2.29 3.24
N THR A 177 -7.65 3.25 2.31
CA THR A 177 -6.77 3.16 1.13
C THR A 177 -5.28 3.24 1.45
N ASN A 178 -4.90 3.56 2.70
CA ASN A 178 -3.52 3.46 3.20
C ASN A 178 -3.25 2.15 3.96
N TYR A 179 -4.27 1.32 4.20
CA TYR A 179 -4.09 0.06 4.90
C TYR A 179 -3.44 -0.99 3.97
N TYR A 180 -2.57 -1.83 4.49
CA TYR A 180 -1.78 -2.73 3.66
C TYR A 180 -2.60 -3.67 2.77
N THR A 181 -3.79 -4.07 3.17
CA THR A 181 -4.70 -4.89 2.34
C THR A 181 -5.11 -4.18 1.03
N PHE A 182 -5.05 -2.85 1.00
CA PHE A 182 -5.36 -2.03 -0.18
C PHE A 182 -4.12 -1.71 -1.03
N MET A 183 -2.93 -2.15 -0.62
CA MET A 183 -1.71 -1.94 -1.40
C MET A 183 -1.71 -2.82 -2.66
N PRO A 184 -1.12 -2.35 -3.77
CA PRO A 184 -1.04 -3.12 -4.99
C PRO A 184 -0.02 -4.24 -4.86
N VAL A 185 -0.23 -5.33 -5.60
CA VAL A 185 0.74 -6.42 -5.77
C VAL A 185 1.12 -6.55 -7.24
N PRO A 186 2.38 -6.93 -7.56
CA PRO A 186 2.88 -6.99 -8.95
C PRO A 186 2.23 -8.16 -9.69
N ARG A 187 1.20 -7.87 -10.48
CA ARG A 187 0.42 -8.87 -11.22
C ARG A 187 1.32 -9.84 -11.99
N HIS A 188 2.30 -9.31 -12.75
CA HIS A 188 3.21 -10.10 -13.56
C HIS A 188 4.03 -11.11 -12.74
N VAL A 189 4.40 -10.75 -11.50
CA VAL A 189 5.14 -11.66 -10.60
C VAL A 189 4.21 -12.68 -9.97
N VAL A 190 3.02 -12.23 -9.53
CA VAL A 190 2.01 -13.13 -8.93
C VAL A 190 1.58 -14.19 -9.94
N GLU A 191 1.31 -13.82 -11.18
CA GLU A 191 0.92 -14.75 -12.25
C GLU A 191 2.06 -15.71 -12.64
N ALA A 192 3.32 -15.24 -12.64
CA ALA A 192 4.48 -16.08 -12.97
C ALA A 192 4.82 -17.10 -11.87
N TRP A 193 4.66 -16.74 -10.60
CA TRP A 193 5.19 -17.53 -9.47
C TRP A 193 4.11 -18.10 -8.54
N GLY A 194 2.83 -17.74 -8.72
CA GLY A 194 1.74 -18.15 -7.84
C GLY A 194 2.04 -17.83 -6.38
N GLN A 195 1.79 -18.76 -5.46
CA GLN A 195 2.05 -18.56 -4.03
C GLN A 195 3.53 -18.29 -3.68
N ARG A 196 4.47 -18.61 -4.58
CA ARG A 196 5.91 -18.40 -4.36
C ARG A 196 6.38 -16.99 -4.69
N TRP A 197 5.52 -16.09 -5.15
CA TRP A 197 5.86 -14.72 -5.49
C TRP A 197 6.40 -13.93 -4.27
N THR A 198 6.02 -14.33 -3.05
CA THR A 198 6.44 -13.69 -1.79
C THR A 198 7.78 -14.19 -1.25
N LEU A 199 8.43 -15.16 -1.92
CA LEU A 199 9.78 -15.58 -1.56
C LEU A 199 10.79 -14.45 -1.84
N PRO A 200 11.84 -14.27 -1.02
CA PRO A 200 12.78 -13.14 -1.16
C PRO A 200 13.32 -12.92 -2.58
N LYS A 201 13.59 -14.00 -3.31
CA LYS A 201 14.11 -13.95 -4.69
C LYS A 201 13.09 -13.52 -5.75
N HIS A 202 11.81 -13.48 -5.42
CA HIS A 202 10.73 -13.13 -6.33
C HIS A 202 9.95 -11.90 -5.88
N LEU A 203 10.11 -11.51 -4.61
CA LEU A 203 9.34 -10.42 -4.02
C LEU A 203 9.71 -9.09 -4.68
N VAL A 204 8.73 -8.48 -5.33
CA VAL A 204 8.83 -7.17 -5.96
C VAL A 204 7.81 -6.25 -5.30
N GLY A 205 8.26 -5.17 -4.74
CA GLY A 205 7.43 -4.14 -4.12
C GLY A 205 7.44 -2.83 -4.93
N ASN A 206 6.66 -1.86 -4.47
CA ASN A 206 6.61 -0.50 -4.98
C ASN A 206 6.92 0.55 -3.90
N GLY A 207 7.37 0.11 -2.73
CA GLY A 207 7.72 0.95 -1.59
C GLY A 207 9.17 1.45 -1.64
N ALA A 208 9.58 2.10 -0.53
CA ALA A 208 10.88 2.73 -0.41
C ALA A 208 12.06 1.74 -0.29
N PHE A 209 11.81 0.49 0.09
CA PHE A 209 12.84 -0.52 0.32
C PHE A 209 12.60 -1.75 -0.55
N ARG A 210 13.70 -2.49 -0.80
CA ARG A 210 13.71 -3.82 -1.42
C ARG A 210 14.12 -4.84 -0.36
N TRP A 211 13.55 -6.03 -0.49
CA TRP A 211 13.91 -7.18 0.35
C TRP A 211 15.21 -7.84 -0.14
#